data_4a04a5feb74a4009951cf5b38c4f2f48
#
_entry.id   4a04a5feb74a4009951cf5b38c4f2f48
#
_cell.length_a   1.000
_cell.length_b   1.000
_cell.length_c   1.000
_cell.angle_alpha   90.00
_cell.angle_beta   90.00
_cell.angle_gamma   90.00
#
_symmetry.space_group_name_H-M   'P 1'
#
loop_
_entity.id
_entity.type
_entity.pdbx_description
1 polymer ?
#
loop_
_entity_poly.entity_id
_entity_poly.type
_entity_poly.pdbx_seq_one_letter_code
_entity_poly.pdbx_strand_id
1 'polypeptide(L)'
;MTRKILLFALCCVTLFSIFSSMPDANAAAPSPDQQEMQKLTQESSNPIGSLWMITNQFNLNLLQSPKGGPFKEERTQFNYNFQPVLTFDLSSDYRLIARPVLPVYNTPYPASLKNVDYKFGLGDAEFMAMVAPSSGASKFLFGLGPTAVFPTATDKHLGDGKWQLGGAFAAVYMDETWVVGVFPQQWWSVGGDPSRKEVSLTKAQYFIWYSPAPTWQVGMSPNVLIDWTQKDTDKALTLPVGLGVAKLVKLGKLPVKIAAEADYSVIRPRDAGTEWTFKLSITPIIPKLF
;
A
#
# COMPACT_ATOMS: atom_id res chain seq x y z
N MET A 1 25.27 10.45 -6.89
CA MET A 1 24.73 9.72 -8.04
C MET A 1 25.06 8.21 -8.00
N THR A 2 26.29 7.80 -7.72
CA THR A 2 26.76 6.40 -7.81
C THR A 2 26.17 5.40 -6.78
N ARG A 3 25.87 5.79 -5.54
CA ARG A 3 25.27 4.89 -4.52
C ARG A 3 23.80 4.56 -4.79
N LYS A 4 23.04 5.46 -5.42
CA LYS A 4 21.61 5.27 -5.74
C LYS A 4 21.41 4.33 -6.93
N ILE A 5 22.32 4.39 -7.91
CA ILE A 5 22.35 3.47 -9.05
C ILE A 5 22.66 2.04 -8.58
N LEU A 6 23.48 1.89 -7.55
CA LEU A 6 23.85 0.57 -6.98
C LEU A 6 22.67 -0.09 -6.24
N LEU A 7 21.87 0.68 -5.48
CA LEU A 7 20.64 0.17 -4.84
C LEU A 7 19.56 -0.18 -5.89
N PHE A 8 19.43 0.62 -6.93
CA PHE A 8 18.54 0.35 -8.07
C PHE A 8 18.98 -0.90 -8.83
N ALA A 9 20.29 -1.02 -9.09
CA ALA A 9 20.88 -2.21 -9.73
C ALA A 9 20.70 -3.47 -8.88
N LEU A 10 20.82 -3.39 -7.54
CA LEU A 10 20.58 -4.52 -6.64
C LEU A 10 19.11 -4.95 -6.65
N CYS A 11 18.19 -4.00 -6.65
CA CYS A 11 16.73 -4.26 -6.77
C CYS A 11 16.40 -4.84 -8.16
N CYS A 12 17.02 -4.35 -9.24
CA CYS A 12 16.84 -4.86 -10.61
C CYS A 12 17.47 -6.24 -10.78
N VAL A 13 18.62 -6.52 -10.17
CA VAL A 13 19.29 -7.84 -10.26
C VAL A 13 18.48 -8.90 -9.49
N THR A 14 17.91 -8.57 -8.33
CA THR A 14 16.97 -9.46 -7.63
C THR A 14 15.68 -9.66 -8.42
N LEU A 15 15.16 -8.65 -9.08
CA LEU A 15 14.01 -8.74 -9.99
C LEU A 15 14.35 -9.60 -11.21
N PHE A 16 15.53 -9.47 -11.80
CA PHE A 16 15.94 -10.22 -13.00
C PHE A 16 16.15 -11.71 -12.71
N SER A 17 16.73 -12.07 -11.56
CA SER A 17 16.85 -13.48 -11.14
C SER A 17 15.49 -14.12 -10.81
N ILE A 18 14.49 -13.33 -10.44
CA ILE A 18 13.10 -13.76 -10.25
C ILE A 18 12.43 -13.99 -11.62
N PHE A 19 12.70 -13.13 -12.63
CA PHE A 19 12.15 -13.25 -14.00
C PHE A 19 12.63 -14.48 -14.76
N SER A 20 13.86 -14.94 -14.53
CA SER A 20 14.41 -16.13 -15.20
C SER A 20 13.72 -17.44 -14.81
N SER A 21 12.79 -17.44 -13.87
CA SER A 21 12.00 -18.61 -13.44
C SER A 21 10.50 -18.53 -13.84
N MET A 22 10.12 -17.67 -14.79
CA MET A 22 8.75 -17.70 -15.32
C MET A 22 8.57 -18.97 -16.18
N PRO A 23 7.51 -19.76 -15.93
CA PRO A 23 7.19 -20.91 -16.77
C PRO A 23 6.70 -20.46 -18.14
N ASP A 24 6.97 -21.30 -19.16
CA ASP A 24 6.49 -21.08 -20.52
C ASP A 24 4.96 -20.99 -20.56
N ALA A 25 4.43 -20.04 -21.33
CA ALA A 25 2.99 -19.80 -21.48
C ALA A 25 2.22 -20.98 -22.15
N ASN A 26 2.91 -22.03 -22.58
CA ASN A 26 2.36 -23.26 -23.19
C ASN A 26 2.34 -24.47 -22.24
N ALA A 27 2.34 -24.27 -20.93
CA ALA A 27 2.34 -25.37 -19.96
C ALA A 27 1.00 -26.13 -19.95
N ALA A 28 1.07 -27.43 -19.69
CA ALA A 28 -0.08 -28.30 -19.43
C ALA A 28 -1.00 -27.73 -18.35
N ALA A 29 -2.28 -28.16 -18.31
CA ALA A 29 -3.24 -27.72 -17.31
C ALA A 29 -2.64 -27.79 -15.88
N PRO A 30 -2.82 -26.76 -15.06
CA PRO A 30 -2.17 -26.67 -13.76
C PRO A 30 -2.60 -27.82 -12.84
N SER A 31 -1.63 -28.39 -12.11
CA SER A 31 -1.90 -29.42 -11.10
C SER A 31 -2.80 -28.90 -9.97
N PRO A 32 -3.46 -29.75 -9.16
CA PRO A 32 -4.27 -29.32 -8.02
C PRO A 32 -3.53 -28.35 -7.07
N ASP A 33 -2.26 -28.62 -6.77
CA ASP A 33 -1.42 -27.73 -5.96
C ASP A 33 -1.19 -26.37 -6.63
N GLN A 34 -1.05 -26.34 -7.95
CA GLN A 34 -0.90 -25.10 -8.71
C GLN A 34 -2.19 -24.29 -8.73
N GLN A 35 -3.36 -24.95 -8.82
CA GLN A 35 -4.68 -24.30 -8.75
C GLN A 35 -4.92 -23.68 -7.37
N GLU A 36 -4.56 -24.38 -6.27
CA GLU A 36 -4.62 -23.84 -4.94
C GLU A 36 -3.72 -22.61 -4.77
N MET A 37 -2.48 -22.70 -5.25
CA MET A 37 -1.54 -21.57 -5.21
C MET A 37 -2.03 -20.39 -6.06
N GLN A 38 -2.66 -20.63 -7.21
CA GLN A 38 -3.26 -19.59 -8.03
C GLN A 38 -4.38 -18.88 -7.28
N LYS A 39 -5.28 -19.63 -6.65
CA LYS A 39 -6.36 -19.06 -5.83
C LYS A 39 -5.81 -18.21 -4.69
N LEU A 40 -4.81 -18.70 -3.95
CA LEU A 40 -4.15 -17.95 -2.90
C LEU A 40 -3.44 -16.68 -3.44
N THR A 41 -2.87 -16.76 -4.64
CA THR A 41 -2.23 -15.63 -5.30
C THR A 41 -3.26 -14.52 -5.58
N GLN A 42 -4.41 -14.87 -6.13
CA GLN A 42 -5.51 -13.93 -6.40
C GLN A 42 -6.08 -13.34 -5.11
N GLU A 43 -6.46 -14.19 -4.17
CA GLU A 43 -7.00 -13.77 -2.87
C GLU A 43 -6.04 -12.86 -2.10
N SER A 44 -4.73 -13.10 -2.18
CA SER A 44 -3.72 -12.25 -1.50
C SER A 44 -3.58 -10.83 -2.08
N SER A 45 -4.16 -10.57 -3.24
CA SER A 45 -4.25 -9.23 -3.85
C SER A 45 -5.60 -8.55 -3.61
N ASN A 46 -6.55 -9.26 -3.01
CA ASN A 46 -7.88 -8.76 -2.72
C ASN A 46 -7.94 -8.15 -1.30
N PRO A 47 -8.13 -6.82 -1.15
CA PRO A 47 -8.15 -6.17 0.16
C PRO A 47 -9.35 -6.55 1.03
N ILE A 48 -10.38 -7.17 0.45
CA ILE A 48 -11.60 -7.64 1.12
C ILE A 48 -11.78 -9.16 1.03
N GLY A 49 -10.66 -9.88 0.80
CA GLY A 49 -10.60 -11.33 0.73
C GLY A 49 -10.83 -12.02 2.07
N SER A 50 -10.70 -13.36 2.05
CA SER A 50 -10.95 -14.21 3.22
C SER A 50 -9.70 -14.53 4.02
N LEU A 51 -8.53 -14.15 3.54
CA LEU A 51 -7.25 -14.55 4.11
C LEU A 51 -6.84 -13.68 5.31
N TRP A 52 -6.18 -14.32 6.27
CA TRP A 52 -5.39 -13.59 7.26
C TRP A 52 -3.99 -13.37 6.70
N MET A 53 -3.58 -12.11 6.64
CA MET A 53 -2.32 -11.69 6.04
C MET A 53 -1.57 -10.75 6.97
N ILE A 54 -0.27 -10.97 7.10
CA ILE A 54 0.60 -10.07 7.88
C ILE A 54 1.51 -9.33 6.91
N THR A 55 1.01 -8.23 6.35
CA THR A 55 1.76 -7.45 5.37
C THR A 55 2.81 -6.57 6.05
N ASN A 56 4.06 -6.78 5.66
CA ASN A 56 5.20 -5.92 5.98
C ASN A 56 5.58 -5.17 4.69
N GLN A 57 5.30 -3.87 4.65
CA GLN A 57 5.55 -3.04 3.48
C GLN A 57 6.63 -2.01 3.75
N PHE A 58 7.67 -2.02 2.95
CA PHE A 58 8.80 -1.10 2.97
C PHE A 58 8.70 -0.17 1.77
N ASN A 59 8.70 1.14 2.02
CA ASN A 59 8.66 2.15 0.98
C ASN A 59 9.89 3.04 1.06
N LEU A 60 10.54 3.26 -0.07
CA LEU A 60 11.54 4.29 -0.25
C LEU A 60 10.96 5.36 -1.16
N ASN A 61 10.66 6.52 -0.59
CA ASN A 61 10.09 7.65 -1.30
C ASN A 61 11.20 8.64 -1.66
N LEU A 62 11.28 9.02 -2.93
CA LEU A 62 12.13 10.12 -3.39
C LEU A 62 11.27 11.38 -3.41
N LEU A 63 11.57 12.28 -2.47
CA LEU A 63 10.89 13.57 -2.35
C LEU A 63 11.62 14.61 -3.18
N GLN A 64 10.92 15.28 -4.07
CA GLN A 64 11.47 16.36 -4.86
C GLN A 64 10.65 17.62 -4.62
N SER A 65 11.34 18.71 -4.29
CA SER A 65 10.75 20.03 -4.30
C SER A 65 11.07 20.70 -5.64
N PRO A 66 10.06 21.10 -6.40
CA PRO A 66 10.25 22.04 -7.50
C PRO A 66 10.90 23.34 -7.02
N LYS A 67 11.38 24.17 -7.93
CA LYS A 67 12.02 25.46 -7.61
C LYS A 67 11.17 26.28 -6.63
N GLY A 68 11.70 26.52 -5.43
CA GLY A 68 11.03 27.27 -4.36
C GLY A 68 10.46 26.48 -3.20
N GLY A 69 10.46 25.16 -3.24
CA GLY A 69 10.02 24.32 -2.14
C GLY A 69 11.06 24.20 -0.99
N PRO A 70 10.68 23.54 0.12
CA PRO A 70 11.50 23.45 1.35
C PRO A 70 12.79 22.66 1.14
N PHE A 71 12.86 21.81 0.10
CA PHE A 71 14.05 21.01 -0.20
C PHE A 71 14.70 21.50 -1.49
N LYS A 72 15.93 22.01 -1.39
CA LYS A 72 16.71 22.44 -2.56
C LYS A 72 17.21 21.28 -3.43
N GLU A 73 17.30 20.10 -2.83
CA GLU A 73 17.78 18.86 -3.45
C GLU A 73 16.79 17.74 -3.15
N GLU A 74 16.84 16.69 -3.97
CA GLU A 74 16.08 15.45 -3.72
C GLU A 74 16.41 14.88 -2.33
N ARG A 75 15.39 14.45 -1.61
CA ARG A 75 15.49 13.81 -0.29
C ARG A 75 14.81 12.45 -0.33
N THR A 76 15.28 11.55 0.50
CA THR A 76 14.69 10.23 0.66
C THR A 76 13.90 10.18 1.96
N GLN A 77 12.70 9.63 1.90
CA GLN A 77 11.93 9.22 3.07
C GLN A 77 11.83 7.70 3.07
N PHE A 78 12.12 7.08 4.18
CA PHE A 78 11.81 5.67 4.39
C PHE A 78 10.53 5.56 5.21
N ASN A 79 9.65 4.64 4.78
CA ASN A 79 8.43 4.31 5.50
C ASN A 79 8.25 2.79 5.53
N TYR A 80 8.10 2.25 6.73
CA TYR A 80 7.69 0.87 6.95
C TYR A 80 6.28 0.85 7.50
N ASN A 81 5.41 0.04 6.91
CA ASN A 81 4.05 -0.17 7.39
C ASN A 81 3.86 -1.63 7.78
N PHE A 82 3.54 -1.86 9.05
CA PHE A 82 3.01 -3.13 9.52
C PHE A 82 1.50 -3.09 9.35
N GLN A 83 0.94 -3.95 8.47
CA GLN A 83 -0.46 -3.91 8.04
C GLN A 83 -1.08 -5.30 8.06
N PRO A 84 -1.43 -5.86 9.21
CA PRO A 84 -2.19 -7.09 9.26
C PRO A 84 -3.59 -6.87 8.66
N VAL A 85 -4.05 -7.85 7.90
CA VAL A 85 -5.43 -7.97 7.42
C VAL A 85 -6.03 -9.18 8.10
N LEU A 86 -7.04 -8.97 8.93
CA LEU A 86 -7.69 -9.99 9.74
C LEU A 86 -9.16 -10.06 9.34
N THR A 87 -9.61 -11.23 8.95
CA THR A 87 -10.98 -11.45 8.47
C THR A 87 -11.72 -12.37 9.43
N PHE A 88 -12.90 -11.92 9.88
CA PHE A 88 -13.76 -12.63 10.81
C PHE A 88 -15.11 -12.89 10.14
N ASP A 89 -15.61 -14.10 10.21
CA ASP A 89 -16.91 -14.44 9.65
C ASP A 89 -18.02 -13.94 10.59
N LEU A 90 -18.84 -12.97 10.14
CA LEU A 90 -19.97 -12.45 10.92
C LEU A 90 -21.20 -13.34 10.74
N SER A 91 -21.37 -13.92 9.56
CA SER A 91 -22.42 -14.86 9.20
C SER A 91 -21.97 -15.69 7.99
N SER A 92 -22.85 -16.59 7.52
CA SER A 92 -22.64 -17.27 6.22
C SER A 92 -22.44 -16.30 5.07
N ASP A 93 -23.07 -15.11 5.12
CA ASP A 93 -23.16 -14.19 4.01
C ASP A 93 -22.22 -13.00 4.11
N TYR A 94 -21.76 -12.65 5.31
CA TYR A 94 -20.94 -11.47 5.57
C TYR A 94 -19.74 -11.75 6.44
N ARG A 95 -18.65 -11.06 6.13
CA ARG A 95 -17.40 -11.03 6.91
C ARG A 95 -17.02 -9.62 7.31
N LEU A 96 -16.35 -9.50 8.45
CA LEU A 96 -15.66 -8.29 8.90
C LEU A 96 -14.20 -8.39 8.54
N ILE A 97 -13.66 -7.37 7.91
CA ILE A 97 -12.25 -7.20 7.64
C ILE A 97 -11.72 -6.09 8.54
N ALA A 98 -10.77 -6.42 9.42
CA ALA A 98 -10.08 -5.47 10.27
C ALA A 98 -8.65 -5.28 9.74
N ARG A 99 -8.23 -4.01 9.53
CA ARG A 99 -6.92 -3.67 9.02
C ARG A 99 -6.31 -2.53 9.84
N PRO A 100 -5.55 -2.81 10.89
CA PRO A 100 -4.67 -1.82 11.50
C PRO A 100 -3.47 -1.57 10.59
N VAL A 101 -2.93 -0.34 10.64
CA VAL A 101 -1.68 0.05 10.00
C VAL A 101 -0.84 0.79 11.04
N LEU A 102 0.34 0.28 11.29
CA LEU A 102 1.33 0.88 12.19
C LEU A 102 2.52 1.35 11.35
N PRO A 103 2.61 2.65 11.04
CA PRO A 103 3.68 3.20 10.23
C PRO A 103 4.90 3.57 11.08
N VAL A 104 6.09 3.26 10.56
CA VAL A 104 7.38 3.77 11.05
C VAL A 104 8.02 4.59 9.95
N TYR A 105 8.48 5.77 10.28
CA TYR A 105 9.09 6.69 9.33
C TYR A 105 10.54 7.02 9.68
N ASN A 106 11.32 7.29 8.64
CA ASN A 106 12.51 8.14 8.69
C ASN A 106 12.29 9.26 7.67
N THR A 107 11.84 10.43 8.15
CA THR A 107 11.32 11.52 7.33
C THR A 107 12.26 12.72 7.38
N PRO A 108 12.64 13.31 6.23
CA PRO A 108 13.37 14.57 6.20
C PRO A 108 12.44 15.73 6.56
N TYR A 109 12.96 16.69 7.33
CA TYR A 109 12.26 17.93 7.63
C TYR A 109 13.23 19.13 7.57
N PRO A 110 12.76 20.35 7.22
CA PRO A 110 13.59 21.54 7.24
C PRO A 110 13.92 21.94 8.68
N ALA A 111 15.14 21.71 9.12
CA ALA A 111 15.61 22.14 10.45
C ALA A 111 15.95 23.63 10.48
N SER A 112 16.36 24.20 9.31
CA SER A 112 16.57 25.64 9.09
C SER A 112 16.47 25.94 7.59
N LEU A 113 16.60 27.22 7.20
CA LEU A 113 16.59 27.65 5.79
C LEU A 113 17.70 26.97 4.93
N LYS A 114 18.74 26.39 5.56
CA LYS A 114 19.88 25.78 4.86
C LYS A 114 20.07 24.30 5.17
N ASN A 115 19.48 23.80 6.27
CA ASN A 115 19.72 22.44 6.75
C ASN A 115 18.44 21.61 6.76
N VAL A 116 18.56 20.38 6.30
CA VAL A 116 17.54 19.34 6.40
C VAL A 116 18.05 18.29 7.39
N ASP A 117 17.20 17.94 8.34
CA ASP A 117 17.46 16.89 9.32
C ASP A 117 16.40 15.79 9.15
N TYR A 118 16.55 14.69 9.88
CA TYR A 118 15.67 13.52 9.79
C TYR A 118 15.07 13.18 11.13
N LYS A 119 13.79 12.79 11.12
CA LYS A 119 13.10 12.20 12.26
C LYS A 119 12.77 10.75 12.01
N PHE A 120 13.16 9.91 12.97
CA PHE A 120 12.81 8.50 13.01
C PHE A 120 11.83 8.24 14.14
N GLY A 121 10.78 7.45 13.89
CA GLY A 121 9.82 7.04 14.91
C GLY A 121 8.51 6.53 14.33
N LEU A 122 7.54 6.29 15.22
CA LEU A 122 6.19 5.90 14.83
C LEU A 122 5.44 7.10 14.25
N GLY A 123 4.63 6.84 13.24
CA GLY A 123 3.62 7.77 12.73
C GLY A 123 2.26 7.59 13.40
N ASP A 124 1.26 8.25 12.84
CA ASP A 124 -0.13 8.07 13.27
C ASP A 124 -0.66 6.72 12.80
N ALA A 125 -1.18 5.92 13.73
CA ALA A 125 -1.75 4.61 13.45
C ALA A 125 -3.09 4.76 12.72
N GLU A 126 -3.33 3.90 11.73
CA GLU A 126 -4.61 3.83 11.02
C GLU A 126 -5.35 2.55 11.42
N PHE A 127 -6.66 2.61 11.44
CA PHE A 127 -7.51 1.44 11.62
C PHE A 127 -8.72 1.51 10.68
N MET A 128 -9.02 0.40 10.03
CA MET A 128 -10.20 0.24 9.21
C MET A 128 -10.94 -1.04 9.61
N ALA A 129 -12.26 -0.95 9.69
CA ALA A 129 -13.15 -2.08 9.84
C ALA A 129 -14.18 -2.04 8.72
N MET A 130 -14.24 -3.08 7.90
CA MET A 130 -15.09 -3.11 6.71
C MET A 130 -15.91 -4.40 6.67
N VAL A 131 -17.17 -4.28 6.27
CA VAL A 131 -18.04 -5.44 6.01
C VAL A 131 -18.05 -5.70 4.51
N ALA A 132 -17.90 -6.97 4.14
CA ALA A 132 -17.96 -7.45 2.77
C ALA A 132 -18.68 -8.81 2.71
N PRO A 133 -19.21 -9.22 1.53
CA PRO A 133 -19.79 -10.56 1.37
C PRO A 133 -18.80 -11.68 1.65
N SER A 134 -19.24 -12.75 2.32
CA SER A 134 -18.41 -13.92 2.65
C SER A 134 -18.23 -14.86 1.47
N SER A 135 -19.25 -15.03 0.66
CA SER A 135 -19.24 -15.94 -0.49
C SER A 135 -19.36 -15.14 -1.79
N GLY A 136 -18.44 -15.40 -2.72
CA GLY A 136 -18.48 -14.80 -4.03
C GLY A 136 -18.61 -15.83 -5.13
N ALA A 137 -19.85 -16.21 -5.50
CA ALA A 137 -20.10 -16.66 -6.87
C ALA A 137 -19.91 -15.48 -7.86
N SER A 138 -19.92 -14.25 -7.35
CA SER A 138 -19.72 -13.04 -8.13
C SER A 138 -18.25 -12.72 -8.27
N LYS A 139 -17.82 -12.38 -9.49
CA LYS A 139 -16.51 -11.81 -9.77
C LYS A 139 -16.35 -10.38 -9.21
N PHE A 140 -17.45 -9.74 -8.85
CA PHE A 140 -17.47 -8.40 -8.26
C PHE A 140 -17.73 -8.48 -6.77
N LEU A 141 -16.84 -7.90 -5.99
CA LEU A 141 -16.91 -7.82 -4.54
C LEU A 141 -16.92 -6.35 -4.12
N PHE A 142 -17.70 -6.05 -3.08
CA PHE A 142 -17.79 -4.72 -2.51
C PHE A 142 -17.65 -4.80 -1.00
N GLY A 143 -17.00 -3.79 -0.44
CA GLY A 143 -16.87 -3.65 1.01
C GLY A 143 -17.07 -2.21 1.43
N LEU A 144 -17.61 -2.00 2.63
CA LEU A 144 -17.87 -0.68 3.19
C LEU A 144 -17.66 -0.71 4.70
N GLY A 145 -17.11 0.36 5.25
CA GLY A 145 -16.98 0.49 6.69
C GLY A 145 -16.28 1.76 7.17
N PRO A 146 -16.20 1.96 8.49
CA PRO A 146 -15.50 3.07 9.07
C PRO A 146 -13.99 2.93 9.00
N THR A 147 -13.30 4.07 9.02
CA THR A 147 -11.85 4.16 9.15
C THR A 147 -11.48 5.30 10.10
N ALA A 148 -10.37 5.16 10.82
CA ALA A 148 -9.89 6.13 11.78
C ALA A 148 -8.37 6.26 11.71
N VAL A 149 -7.85 7.44 12.06
CA VAL A 149 -6.42 7.71 12.29
C VAL A 149 -6.26 8.24 13.73
N PHE A 150 -5.28 7.66 14.42
CA PHE A 150 -5.01 7.96 15.83
C PHE A 150 -3.73 8.79 15.93
N PRO A 151 -3.68 9.88 16.71
CA PRO A 151 -2.50 10.73 16.86
C PRO A 151 -1.44 10.04 17.74
N THR A 152 -0.86 8.94 17.25
CA THR A 152 0.12 8.09 17.95
C THR A 152 1.57 8.40 17.58
N ALA A 153 1.79 9.38 16.69
CA ALA A 153 3.11 9.75 16.23
C ALA A 153 4.02 10.18 17.40
N THR A 154 5.24 9.66 17.40
CA THR A 154 6.24 9.93 18.45
C THR A 154 6.94 11.27 18.30
N ASP A 155 6.76 11.96 17.17
CA ASP A 155 7.26 13.32 16.92
C ASP A 155 6.28 14.07 16.00
N LYS A 156 6.21 15.40 16.18
CA LYS A 156 5.33 16.27 15.40
C LYS A 156 5.57 16.28 13.88
N HIS A 157 6.71 15.79 13.43
CA HIS A 157 7.04 15.68 11.99
C HIS A 157 6.64 14.33 11.39
N LEU A 158 6.15 13.39 12.21
CA LEU A 158 5.80 12.03 11.81
C LEU A 158 4.29 11.77 11.74
N GLY A 159 3.46 12.73 12.17
CA GLY A 159 2.02 12.62 12.16
C GLY A 159 1.31 13.98 12.17
N ASP A 160 0.00 13.94 12.03
CA ASP A 160 -0.85 15.14 11.97
C ASP A 160 -1.22 15.68 13.35
N GLY A 161 -1.11 14.86 14.41
CA GLY A 161 -1.52 15.22 15.76
C GLY A 161 -3.04 15.41 15.93
N LYS A 162 -3.82 14.84 15.00
CA LYS A 162 -5.29 14.92 14.95
C LYS A 162 -5.92 13.55 15.03
N TRP A 163 -7.01 13.44 15.79
CA TRP A 163 -7.95 12.33 15.65
C TRP A 163 -8.71 12.50 14.35
N GLN A 164 -8.73 11.48 13.53
CA GLN A 164 -9.43 11.53 12.24
C GLN A 164 -10.41 10.36 12.15
N LEU A 165 -11.61 10.65 11.68
CA LEU A 165 -12.66 9.65 11.42
C LEU A 165 -13.13 9.78 9.99
N GLY A 166 -13.60 8.65 9.44
CA GLY A 166 -14.10 8.64 8.09
C GLY A 166 -14.66 7.31 7.62
N GLY A 167 -14.79 7.19 6.33
CA GLY A 167 -15.31 6.01 5.66
C GLY A 167 -14.32 5.38 4.71
N ALA A 168 -14.45 4.08 4.54
CA ALA A 168 -13.70 3.27 3.58
C ALA A 168 -14.68 2.49 2.69
N PHE A 169 -14.34 2.39 1.42
CA PHE A 169 -15.08 1.60 0.43
C PHE A 169 -14.10 0.78 -0.38
N ALA A 170 -14.47 -0.42 -0.78
CA ALA A 170 -13.73 -1.22 -1.72
C ALA A 170 -14.65 -1.77 -2.81
N ALA A 171 -14.18 -1.74 -4.05
CA ALA A 171 -14.78 -2.43 -5.18
C ALA A 171 -13.70 -3.22 -5.90
N VAL A 172 -13.91 -4.52 -6.03
CA VAL A 172 -12.92 -5.46 -6.58
C VAL A 172 -13.60 -6.34 -7.64
N TYR A 173 -12.98 -6.37 -8.81
CA TYR A 173 -13.21 -7.43 -9.80
C TYR A 173 -12.09 -8.45 -9.66
N MET A 174 -12.45 -9.73 -9.56
CA MET A 174 -11.50 -10.82 -9.45
C MET A 174 -11.95 -12.03 -10.26
N ASP A 175 -11.06 -12.54 -11.09
CA ASP A 175 -11.23 -13.83 -11.76
C ASP A 175 -9.92 -14.63 -11.67
N GLU A 176 -9.78 -15.69 -12.43
CA GLU A 176 -8.56 -16.55 -12.40
C GLU A 176 -7.29 -15.84 -12.83
N THR A 177 -7.41 -14.74 -13.59
CA THR A 177 -6.29 -14.05 -14.25
C THR A 177 -6.08 -12.64 -13.70
N TRP A 178 -7.16 -11.95 -13.38
CA TRP A 178 -7.15 -10.53 -13.02
C TRP A 178 -7.66 -10.27 -11.60
N VAL A 179 -7.00 -9.34 -10.92
CA VAL A 179 -7.52 -8.67 -9.73
C VAL A 179 -7.43 -7.16 -9.98
N VAL A 180 -8.57 -6.52 -10.14
CA VAL A 180 -8.68 -5.09 -10.44
C VAL A 180 -9.63 -4.45 -9.46
N GLY A 181 -9.26 -3.29 -8.93
CA GLY A 181 -10.16 -2.62 -8.01
C GLY A 181 -9.69 -1.27 -7.53
N VAL A 182 -10.53 -0.70 -6.67
CA VAL A 182 -10.28 0.57 -6.00
C VAL A 182 -10.64 0.44 -4.52
N PHE A 183 -9.87 1.11 -3.69
CA PHE A 183 -10.04 1.11 -2.23
C PHE A 183 -9.81 2.53 -1.71
N PRO A 184 -10.79 3.46 -1.86
CA PRO A 184 -10.76 4.78 -1.28
C PRO A 184 -11.07 4.76 0.22
N GLN A 185 -10.35 5.60 0.94
CA GLN A 185 -10.59 5.97 2.33
C GLN A 185 -10.61 7.50 2.42
N GLN A 186 -11.58 8.04 3.14
CA GLN A 186 -11.69 9.48 3.40
C GLN A 186 -11.63 9.72 4.89
N TRP A 187 -10.84 10.68 5.34
CA TRP A 187 -10.72 11.09 6.71
C TRP A 187 -10.95 12.59 6.88
N TRP A 188 -11.57 12.93 8.00
CA TRP A 188 -11.70 14.30 8.49
C TRP A 188 -11.20 14.34 9.92
N SER A 189 -10.45 15.39 10.29
CA SER A 189 -10.10 15.64 11.68
C SER A 189 -11.34 15.97 12.52
N VAL A 190 -11.45 15.32 13.68
CA VAL A 190 -12.58 15.49 14.61
C VAL A 190 -12.11 15.99 15.97
N GLY A 191 -10.81 16.17 16.19
CA GLY A 191 -10.20 16.65 17.43
C GLY A 191 -8.69 16.51 17.42
N GLY A 192 -8.03 16.74 18.54
CA GLY A 192 -6.58 16.63 18.71
C GLY A 192 -5.93 17.97 19.01
N ASP A 193 -4.64 18.13 18.71
CA ASP A 193 -3.86 19.33 19.00
C ASP A 193 -4.41 20.56 18.23
N PRO A 194 -4.90 21.61 18.91
CA PRO A 194 -5.47 22.77 18.24
C PRO A 194 -4.44 23.61 17.47
N SER A 195 -3.15 23.44 17.75
CA SER A 195 -2.06 24.12 17.02
C SER A 195 -1.77 23.49 15.67
N ARG A 196 -2.30 22.30 15.41
CA ARG A 196 -2.11 21.55 14.18
C ARG A 196 -3.21 21.85 13.16
N LYS A 197 -2.85 21.78 11.86
CA LYS A 197 -3.79 22.00 10.78
C LYS A 197 -4.89 20.95 10.78
N GLU A 198 -6.09 21.36 10.37
CA GLU A 198 -7.19 20.43 10.11
C GLU A 198 -6.83 19.51 8.94
N VAL A 199 -7.36 18.29 8.98
CA VAL A 199 -7.15 17.26 7.95
C VAL A 199 -8.47 16.99 7.24
N SER A 200 -8.42 16.96 5.94
CA SER A 200 -9.46 16.41 5.07
C SER A 200 -8.72 15.72 3.91
N LEU A 201 -8.56 14.40 4.00
CA LEU A 201 -7.69 13.63 3.13
C LEU A 201 -8.40 12.42 2.55
N THR A 202 -8.34 12.26 1.22
CA THR A 202 -8.66 11.00 0.55
C THR A 202 -7.37 10.26 0.25
N LYS A 203 -7.29 8.98 0.64
CA LYS A 203 -6.29 8.01 0.18
C LYS A 203 -7.01 6.92 -0.59
N ALA A 204 -6.84 6.88 -1.90
CA ALA A 204 -7.49 5.91 -2.75
C ALA A 204 -6.45 4.98 -3.40
N GLN A 205 -6.35 3.76 -2.88
CA GLN A 205 -5.57 2.74 -3.56
C GLN A 205 -6.36 2.26 -4.77
N TYR A 206 -5.74 2.24 -5.95
CA TYR A 206 -6.23 1.49 -7.08
C TYR A 206 -5.23 0.39 -7.41
N PHE A 207 -5.70 -0.72 -7.91
CA PHE A 207 -4.83 -1.85 -8.21
C PHE A 207 -5.31 -2.60 -9.45
N ILE A 208 -4.31 -3.04 -10.21
CA ILE A 208 -4.50 -3.83 -11.42
C ILE A 208 -3.40 -4.88 -11.41
N TRP A 209 -3.77 -6.13 -11.13
CA TRP A 209 -2.85 -7.27 -11.12
C TRP A 209 -3.29 -8.30 -12.15
N TYR A 210 -2.37 -8.66 -13.02
CA TYR A 210 -2.50 -9.73 -14.01
C TYR A 210 -1.66 -10.92 -13.59
N SER A 211 -2.20 -12.15 -13.66
CA SER A 211 -1.51 -13.39 -13.30
C SER A 211 -1.14 -14.18 -14.57
N PRO A 212 0.09 -14.01 -15.08
CA PRO A 212 0.58 -14.78 -16.24
C PRO A 212 0.81 -16.26 -15.91
N ALA A 213 0.95 -16.60 -14.63
CA ALA A 213 1.17 -17.97 -14.15
C ALA A 213 0.62 -18.12 -12.71
N PRO A 214 0.37 -19.35 -12.23
CA PRO A 214 -0.33 -19.61 -10.96
C PRO A 214 0.18 -18.87 -9.73
N THR A 215 1.50 -18.61 -9.65
CA THR A 215 2.10 -17.95 -8.47
C THR A 215 2.65 -16.57 -8.78
N TRP A 216 2.48 -16.07 -9.99
CA TRP A 216 3.03 -14.81 -10.44
C TRP A 216 1.94 -13.77 -10.73
N GLN A 217 2.24 -12.53 -10.39
CA GLN A 217 1.43 -11.38 -10.80
C GLN A 217 2.32 -10.25 -11.29
N VAL A 218 1.85 -9.55 -12.30
CA VAL A 218 2.44 -8.32 -12.82
C VAL A 218 1.35 -7.25 -12.77
N GLY A 219 1.69 -6.06 -12.28
CA GLY A 219 0.67 -5.02 -12.13
C GLY A 219 1.13 -3.86 -11.27
N MET A 220 0.19 -3.20 -10.63
CA MET A 220 0.46 -2.06 -9.75
C MET A 220 -0.63 -1.92 -8.69
N SER A 221 -0.29 -1.21 -7.59
CA SER A 221 -1.20 -0.89 -6.50
C SER A 221 -0.86 0.44 -5.81
N PRO A 222 -0.71 1.54 -6.56
CA PRO A 222 -0.36 2.82 -5.98
C PRO A 222 -1.53 3.47 -5.22
N ASN A 223 -1.20 4.49 -4.39
CA ASN A 223 -2.18 5.29 -3.67
C ASN A 223 -2.27 6.70 -4.26
N VAL A 224 -3.45 7.08 -4.70
CA VAL A 224 -3.81 8.46 -4.99
C VAL A 224 -4.07 9.17 -3.67
N LEU A 225 -3.52 10.37 -3.49
CA LEU A 225 -3.77 11.21 -2.31
C LEU A 225 -4.41 12.51 -2.77
N ILE A 226 -5.48 12.94 -2.07
CA ILE A 226 -6.16 14.23 -2.31
C ILE A 226 -6.31 14.94 -0.98
N ASP A 227 -5.55 16.02 -0.79
CA ASP A 227 -5.69 16.91 0.35
C ASP A 227 -6.72 18.01 0.05
N TRP A 228 -7.93 17.84 0.58
CA TRP A 228 -9.04 18.76 0.36
C TRP A 228 -8.91 20.08 1.14
N THR A 229 -7.93 20.22 2.00
CA THR A 229 -7.64 21.49 2.68
C THR A 229 -6.91 22.47 1.77
N GLN A 230 -6.31 22.00 0.68
CA GLN A 230 -5.60 22.82 -0.29
C GLN A 230 -6.57 23.47 -1.26
N LYS A 231 -6.42 24.76 -1.47
CA LYS A 231 -7.22 25.53 -2.45
C LYS A 231 -6.72 25.33 -3.89
N ASP A 232 -5.42 25.08 -4.05
CA ASP A 232 -4.78 24.91 -5.33
C ASP A 232 -4.68 23.42 -5.68
N THR A 233 -5.20 23.03 -6.83
CA THR A 233 -5.15 21.65 -7.32
C THR A 233 -3.70 21.14 -7.44
N ASP A 234 -2.78 22.03 -7.76
CA ASP A 234 -1.33 21.74 -7.87
C ASP A 234 -0.66 21.41 -6.54
N LYS A 235 -1.38 21.54 -5.42
CA LYS A 235 -0.92 21.19 -4.07
C LYS A 235 -1.73 20.08 -3.44
N ALA A 236 -2.90 19.80 -4.01
CA ALA A 236 -3.88 18.89 -3.44
C ALA A 236 -3.68 17.44 -3.87
N LEU A 237 -3.25 17.21 -5.10
CA LEU A 237 -3.31 15.87 -5.71
C LEU A 237 -1.91 15.25 -5.86
N THR A 238 -1.82 13.99 -5.41
CA THR A 238 -0.74 13.07 -5.80
C THR A 238 -1.36 11.91 -6.58
N LEU A 239 -0.96 11.75 -7.84
CA LEU A 239 -1.41 10.68 -8.72
C LEU A 239 -0.21 9.86 -9.20
N PRO A 240 0.11 8.74 -8.56
CA PRO A 240 1.17 7.85 -9.01
C PRO A 240 0.65 6.82 -10.02
N VAL A 241 1.52 6.38 -10.92
CA VAL A 241 1.34 5.23 -11.81
C VAL A 241 2.56 4.34 -11.64
N GLY A 242 2.38 3.05 -11.59
CA GLY A 242 3.46 2.14 -11.27
C GLY A 242 3.51 0.88 -12.12
N LEU A 243 4.55 0.11 -11.87
CA LEU A 243 4.69 -1.25 -12.35
C LEU A 243 5.40 -2.08 -11.30
N GLY A 244 4.90 -3.28 -11.08
CA GLY A 244 5.43 -4.21 -10.09
C GLY A 244 5.26 -5.65 -10.50
N VAL A 245 5.93 -6.50 -9.76
CA VAL A 245 5.84 -7.95 -9.87
C VAL A 245 5.63 -8.53 -8.48
N ALA A 246 4.79 -9.54 -8.40
CA ALA A 246 4.58 -10.30 -7.17
C ALA A 246 4.71 -11.79 -7.42
N LYS A 247 5.20 -12.51 -6.42
CA LYS A 247 5.31 -13.97 -6.43
C LYS A 247 4.84 -14.53 -5.11
N LEU A 248 3.99 -15.55 -5.17
CA LEU A 248 3.64 -16.36 -4.02
C LEU A 248 4.61 -17.55 -3.94
N VAL A 249 5.27 -17.70 -2.81
CA VAL A 249 6.21 -18.78 -2.52
C VAL A 249 5.76 -19.55 -1.28
N LYS A 250 6.08 -20.83 -1.18
CA LYS A 250 5.90 -21.61 0.06
C LYS A 250 7.23 -21.65 0.81
N LEU A 251 7.28 -21.09 2.03
CA LEU A 251 8.39 -21.25 2.97
C LEU A 251 8.02 -22.36 3.97
N GLY A 252 8.42 -23.59 3.65
CA GLY A 252 7.89 -24.78 4.33
C GLY A 252 6.38 -24.91 4.06
N LYS A 253 5.55 -24.81 5.11
CA LYS A 253 4.08 -24.84 4.99
C LYS A 253 3.43 -23.46 4.87
N LEU A 254 4.21 -22.39 5.04
CA LEU A 254 3.70 -21.03 5.08
C LEU A 254 3.74 -20.40 3.67
N PRO A 255 2.58 -20.06 3.07
CA PRO A 255 2.56 -19.25 1.86
C PRO A 255 2.98 -17.80 2.19
N VAL A 256 3.88 -17.25 1.39
CA VAL A 256 4.36 -15.87 1.54
C VAL A 256 4.31 -15.19 0.20
N LYS A 257 3.58 -14.09 0.09
CA LYS A 257 3.62 -13.23 -1.08
C LYS A 257 4.74 -12.21 -0.94
N ILE A 258 5.60 -12.13 -1.94
CA ILE A 258 6.64 -11.12 -2.07
C ILE A 258 6.30 -10.27 -3.28
N ALA A 259 6.22 -8.95 -3.11
CA ALA A 259 5.93 -8.02 -4.20
C ALA A 259 6.91 -6.85 -4.19
N ALA A 260 7.39 -6.49 -5.37
CA ALA A 260 8.19 -5.30 -5.60
C ALA A 260 7.52 -4.43 -6.66
N GLU A 261 7.44 -3.11 -6.42
CA GLU A 261 6.72 -2.17 -7.26
C GLU A 261 7.46 -0.83 -7.27
N ALA A 262 7.47 -0.15 -8.43
CA ALA A 262 7.98 1.20 -8.58
C ALA A 262 6.87 2.10 -9.12
N ASP A 263 6.54 3.15 -8.38
CA ASP A 263 5.50 4.12 -8.73
C ASP A 263 6.12 5.47 -9.01
N TYR A 264 5.71 6.10 -10.10
CA TYR A 264 6.05 7.47 -10.46
C TYR A 264 4.83 8.37 -10.34
N SER A 265 4.93 9.46 -9.59
CA SER A 265 3.85 10.42 -9.45
C SER A 265 3.79 11.34 -10.66
N VAL A 266 2.83 11.09 -11.56
CA VAL A 266 2.58 11.91 -12.77
C VAL A 266 2.00 13.27 -12.39
N ILE A 267 1.30 13.35 -11.27
CA ILE A 267 0.87 14.60 -10.62
C ILE A 267 1.36 14.52 -9.17
N ARG A 268 1.95 15.61 -8.68
CA ARG A 268 2.41 15.72 -7.28
C ARG A 268 2.38 17.17 -6.81
N PRO A 269 2.25 17.41 -5.48
CA PRO A 269 2.33 18.74 -4.90
C PRO A 269 3.65 19.45 -5.26
N ARG A 270 3.55 20.74 -5.63
CA ARG A 270 4.72 21.54 -6.03
C ARG A 270 5.70 21.79 -4.91
N ASP A 271 5.23 21.89 -3.67
CA ASP A 271 6.07 22.33 -2.55
C ASP A 271 6.96 21.20 -2.00
N ALA A 272 6.44 19.99 -1.87
CA ALA A 272 7.19 18.80 -1.47
C ALA A 272 6.37 17.55 -1.80
N GLY A 273 6.52 16.99 -3.00
CA GLY A 273 5.81 15.79 -3.42
C GLY A 273 6.73 14.59 -3.57
N THR A 274 6.18 13.40 -3.37
CA THR A 274 6.88 12.16 -3.70
C THR A 274 6.93 12.03 -5.21
N GLU A 275 8.12 11.94 -5.78
CA GLU A 275 8.31 11.71 -7.22
C GLU A 275 8.29 10.22 -7.55
N TRP A 276 9.08 9.45 -6.83
CA TRP A 276 9.15 8.01 -6.93
C TRP A 276 8.87 7.34 -5.59
N THR A 277 8.13 6.25 -5.61
CA THR A 277 8.00 5.31 -4.50
C THR A 277 8.47 3.94 -4.97
N PHE A 278 9.47 3.38 -4.30
CA PHE A 278 9.87 1.99 -4.46
C PHE A 278 9.30 1.20 -3.29
N LYS A 279 8.44 0.22 -3.59
CA LYS A 279 7.78 -0.63 -2.59
C LYS A 279 8.33 -2.05 -2.61
N LEU A 280 8.57 -2.59 -1.44
CA LEU A 280 8.79 -4.02 -1.22
C LEU A 280 7.79 -4.49 -0.17
N SER A 281 6.99 -5.49 -0.50
CA SER A 281 6.03 -6.08 0.44
C SER A 281 6.33 -7.55 0.64
N ILE A 282 6.36 -7.97 1.91
CA ILE A 282 6.48 -9.36 2.33
C ILE A 282 5.25 -9.69 3.17
N THR A 283 4.41 -10.58 2.65
CA THR A 283 3.09 -10.87 3.21
C THR A 283 2.94 -12.36 3.48
N PRO A 284 3.29 -12.85 4.68
CA PRO A 284 2.88 -14.16 5.15
C PRO A 284 1.36 -14.28 5.18
N ILE A 285 0.84 -15.41 4.67
CA ILE A 285 -0.56 -15.79 4.75
C ILE A 285 -0.67 -16.83 5.85
N ILE A 286 -1.37 -16.47 6.92
CA ILE A 286 -1.47 -17.33 8.12
C ILE A 286 -2.85 -17.98 8.19
N PRO A 287 -2.96 -19.18 8.80
CA PRO A 287 -4.25 -19.80 9.10
C PRO A 287 -5.08 -18.89 10.01
N LYS A 288 -6.41 -18.90 9.84
CA LYS A 288 -7.30 -18.30 10.83
C LYS A 288 -7.12 -19.04 12.15
N LEU A 289 -6.95 -18.29 13.24
CA LEU A 289 -6.71 -18.86 14.57
C LEU A 289 -8.01 -19.21 15.31
N PHE A 290 -9.14 -18.66 14.86
CA PHE A 290 -10.50 -18.89 15.36
C PHE A 290 -11.54 -18.51 14.29
#